data_0230f5428b90fe61b2c626384b2f4341
#
_entry.id   0230f5428b90fe61b2c626384b2f4341
#
_cell.length_a   1.000
_cell.length_b   1.000
_cell.length_c   1.000
_cell.angle_alpha   90.00
_cell.angle_beta   90.00
_cell.angle_gamma   90.00
#
_symmetry.space_group_name_H-M   'P 1'
#
loop_
_entity.id
_entity.type
_entity.pdbx_description
1 polymer ?
#
loop_
_entity_poly.entity_id
_entity_poly.type
_entity_poly.pdbx_seq_one_letter_code
_entity_poly.pdbx_strand_id
1 'polypeptide(L)'
;MTAVLEWKERLKQAAPGAPVDRLTLERVTVHKREGRIVVRFQSGQILTQQEYASVKQGLAEMFGKRSGLAVDVFVACPTLADDFLADPEKYAAWLTDALCAQMPSARPHLSGASWTVEKNTVTLTVRAKIAADLLLLRRADEVIGKILSQVFRRDAAVQII
;
A
#
# COMPACT_ATOMS: atom_id res chain seq x y z
N MET A 1 -3.82 -6.10 27.64
CA MET A 1 -2.62 -6.75 27.09
C MET A 1 -2.93 -8.03 26.37
N THR A 2 -3.82 -8.83 26.90
CA THR A 2 -4.31 -10.05 26.26
C THR A 2 -5.00 -9.82 24.93
N ALA A 3 -5.73 -8.69 24.76
CA ALA A 3 -6.42 -8.37 23.52
C ALA A 3 -5.48 -8.16 22.32
N VAL A 4 -4.28 -7.60 22.55
CA VAL A 4 -3.29 -7.35 21.49
C VAL A 4 -2.67 -8.67 20.99
N LEU A 5 -2.39 -9.59 21.89
CA LEU A 5 -1.87 -10.92 21.53
C LEU A 5 -2.95 -11.76 20.86
N GLU A 6 -4.19 -11.57 21.24
CA GLU A 6 -5.34 -12.32 20.73
C GLU A 6 -5.58 -12.05 19.23
N TRP A 7 -5.52 -10.81 18.77
CA TRP A 7 -5.73 -10.52 17.37
C TRP A 7 -4.60 -11.08 16.49
N LYS A 8 -3.35 -11.06 16.99
CA LYS A 8 -2.20 -11.62 16.27
C LYS A 8 -2.34 -13.13 16.09
N GLU A 9 -2.74 -13.84 17.13
CA GLU A 9 -2.95 -15.28 17.06
C GLU A 9 -4.10 -15.63 16.13
N ARG A 10 -5.20 -14.91 16.21
CA ARG A 10 -6.34 -15.11 15.31
C ARG A 10 -5.99 -14.87 13.86
N LEU A 11 -5.22 -13.81 13.60
CA LEU A 11 -4.77 -13.51 12.25
C LEU A 11 -3.81 -14.58 11.72
N LYS A 12 -2.92 -15.09 12.55
CA LYS A 12 -2.04 -16.21 12.17
C LYS A 12 -2.82 -17.45 11.79
N GLN A 13 -3.89 -17.73 12.50
CA GLN A 13 -4.76 -18.88 12.20
C GLN A 13 -5.56 -18.67 10.91
N ALA A 14 -6.11 -17.48 10.71
CA ALA A 14 -6.89 -17.15 9.53
C ALA A 14 -6.04 -17.01 8.27
N ALA A 15 -4.81 -16.51 8.41
CA ALA A 15 -3.89 -16.28 7.31
C ALA A 15 -2.45 -16.57 7.76
N PRO A 16 -1.98 -17.83 7.66
CA PRO A 16 -0.65 -18.21 8.12
C PRO A 16 0.50 -17.47 7.42
N GLY A 17 0.26 -16.96 6.19
CA GLY A 17 1.25 -16.19 5.43
C GLY A 17 1.33 -14.72 5.82
N ALA A 18 0.47 -14.23 6.73
CA ALA A 18 0.49 -12.84 7.13
C ALA A 18 1.67 -12.54 8.06
N PRO A 19 2.42 -11.43 7.82
CA PRO A 19 3.60 -11.08 8.62
C PRO A 19 3.21 -10.35 9.91
N VAL A 20 2.44 -11.01 10.77
CA VAL A 20 1.83 -10.39 11.95
C VAL A 20 2.83 -9.82 12.95
N ASP A 21 4.04 -10.42 13.03
CA ASP A 21 5.07 -9.97 13.97
C ASP A 21 5.69 -8.64 13.56
N ARG A 22 5.55 -8.25 12.29
CA ARG A 22 6.01 -6.96 11.77
C ARG A 22 4.96 -5.86 11.89
N LEU A 23 3.74 -6.21 12.26
CA LEU A 23 2.61 -5.28 12.29
C LEU A 23 2.35 -4.77 13.71
N THR A 24 2.13 -3.46 13.81
CA THR A 24 1.62 -2.82 15.03
C THR A 24 0.23 -2.26 14.71
N LEU A 25 -0.76 -2.69 15.48
CA LEU A 25 -2.12 -2.21 15.32
C LEU A 25 -2.21 -0.75 15.77
N GLU A 26 -2.65 0.11 14.90
CA GLU A 26 -2.77 1.54 15.18
C GLU A 26 -4.20 1.95 15.50
N ARG A 27 -5.15 1.53 14.66
CA ARG A 27 -6.55 1.92 14.82
C ARG A 27 -7.48 0.97 14.07
N VAL A 28 -8.64 0.73 14.68
CA VAL A 28 -9.78 0.09 14.02
C VAL A 28 -10.95 1.06 14.07
N THR A 29 -11.52 1.36 12.90
CA THR A 29 -12.67 2.27 12.79
C THR A 29 -13.81 1.55 12.10
N VAL A 30 -14.99 1.59 12.70
CA VAL A 30 -16.20 0.97 12.15
C VAL A 30 -17.10 2.06 11.57
N HIS A 31 -17.36 1.98 10.25
CA HIS A 31 -18.26 2.87 9.54
C HIS A 31 -19.56 2.12 9.25
N LYS A 32 -20.46 2.10 10.21
CA LYS A 32 -21.70 1.31 10.12
C LYS A 32 -22.58 1.69 8.93
N ARG A 33 -22.72 2.98 8.65
CA ARG A 33 -23.54 3.47 7.54
C ARG A 33 -23.01 3.06 6.18
N GLU A 34 -21.68 2.96 6.07
CA GLU A 34 -21.00 2.59 4.82
C GLU A 34 -20.80 1.09 4.71
N GLY A 35 -21.08 0.34 5.78
CA GLY A 35 -20.87 -1.09 5.81
C GLY A 35 -19.40 -1.51 5.76
N ARG A 36 -18.51 -0.74 6.40
CA ARG A 36 -17.05 -0.93 6.34
C ARG A 36 -16.40 -0.94 7.72
N ILE A 37 -15.35 -1.74 7.83
CA ILE A 37 -14.38 -1.68 8.93
C ILE A 37 -13.03 -1.29 8.31
N VAL A 38 -12.39 -0.26 8.85
CA VAL A 38 -11.06 0.17 8.43
C VAL A 38 -10.06 -0.20 9.52
N VAL A 39 -9.06 -1.01 9.16
CA VAL A 39 -8.00 -1.43 10.08
C VAL A 39 -6.68 -0.80 9.63
N ARG A 40 -6.03 -0.07 10.52
CA ARG A 40 -4.77 0.61 10.23
C ARG A 40 -3.65 0.02 11.06
N PHE A 41 -2.57 -0.36 10.37
CA PHE A 41 -1.35 -0.87 10.97
C PHE A 41 -0.16 0.01 10.61
N GLN A 42 0.90 -0.12 11.41
CA GLN A 42 2.24 0.34 11.06
C GLN A 42 3.18 -0.86 10.94
N SER A 43 4.17 -0.73 10.07
CA SER A 43 5.23 -1.72 9.89
C SER A 43 6.56 -1.01 9.70
N GLY A 44 7.65 -1.60 10.18
CA GLY A 44 9.02 -1.13 9.92
C GLY A 44 9.57 -1.61 8.59
N GLN A 45 8.84 -2.44 7.87
CA GLN A 45 9.22 -2.97 6.56
C GLN A 45 8.04 -2.93 5.60
N ILE A 46 8.32 -2.71 4.33
CA ILE A 46 7.29 -2.74 3.29
C ILE A 46 6.73 -4.17 3.16
N LEU A 47 5.42 -4.27 3.08
CA LEU A 47 4.75 -5.53 2.78
C LEU A 47 4.69 -5.74 1.27
N THR A 48 4.95 -6.98 0.84
CA THR A 48 4.68 -7.38 -0.54
C THR A 48 3.18 -7.39 -0.80
N GLN A 49 2.76 -7.38 -2.05
CA GLN A 49 1.34 -7.47 -2.39
C GLN A 49 0.73 -8.78 -1.87
N GLN A 50 1.48 -9.87 -1.90
CA GLN A 50 1.04 -11.15 -1.35
C GLN A 50 0.85 -11.10 0.16
N GLU A 51 1.78 -10.50 0.88
CA GLU A 51 1.68 -10.31 2.33
C GLU A 51 0.49 -9.42 2.68
N TYR A 52 0.30 -8.32 1.96
CA TYR A 52 -0.84 -7.43 2.13
C TYR A 52 -2.17 -8.14 1.88
N ALA A 53 -2.25 -8.93 0.81
CA ALA A 53 -3.44 -9.71 0.49
C ALA A 53 -3.76 -10.74 1.58
N SER A 54 -2.73 -11.38 2.14
CA SER A 54 -2.89 -12.33 3.25
C SER A 54 -3.47 -11.66 4.50
N VAL A 55 -2.97 -10.48 4.84
CA VAL A 55 -3.49 -9.70 5.98
C VAL A 55 -4.95 -9.32 5.75
N LYS A 56 -5.25 -8.81 4.57
CA LYS A 56 -6.60 -8.39 4.22
C LYS A 56 -7.59 -9.55 4.26
N GLN A 57 -7.21 -10.70 3.68
CA GLN A 57 -8.04 -11.89 3.68
C GLN A 57 -8.28 -12.42 5.09
N GLY A 58 -7.23 -12.49 5.91
CA GLY A 58 -7.34 -12.93 7.29
C GLY A 58 -8.26 -12.06 8.12
N LEU A 59 -8.15 -10.74 7.96
CA LEU A 59 -9.02 -9.80 8.68
C LEU A 59 -10.46 -9.87 8.18
N ALA A 60 -10.67 -10.09 6.89
CA ALA A 60 -12.00 -10.28 6.34
C ALA A 60 -12.67 -11.54 6.92
N GLU A 61 -11.91 -12.61 7.13
CA GLU A 61 -12.42 -13.81 7.80
C GLU A 61 -12.72 -13.57 9.28
N MET A 62 -11.87 -12.83 9.98
CA MET A 62 -12.06 -12.54 11.40
C MET A 62 -13.29 -11.64 11.68
N PHE A 63 -13.48 -10.62 10.86
CA PHE A 63 -14.50 -9.58 11.10
C PHE A 63 -15.65 -9.61 10.11
N GLY A 64 -15.35 -9.85 8.83
CA GLY A 64 -16.35 -9.73 7.76
C GLY A 64 -17.46 -10.77 7.83
N LYS A 65 -17.12 -12.02 8.16
CA LYS A 65 -18.09 -13.11 8.22
C LYS A 65 -19.13 -12.94 9.31
N ARG A 66 -18.75 -12.33 10.45
CA ARG A 66 -19.65 -12.14 11.59
C ARG A 66 -20.48 -10.87 11.47
N SER A 67 -19.89 -9.81 10.94
CA SER A 67 -20.51 -8.50 10.90
C SER A 67 -21.22 -8.19 9.57
N GLY A 68 -20.87 -8.91 8.49
CA GLY A 68 -21.33 -8.59 7.15
C GLY A 68 -20.72 -7.31 6.57
N LEU A 69 -19.71 -6.76 7.24
CA LEU A 69 -19.05 -5.53 6.83
C LEU A 69 -17.84 -5.84 5.95
N ALA A 70 -17.59 -4.98 4.97
CA ALA A 70 -16.34 -5.03 4.19
C ALA A 70 -15.17 -4.58 5.05
N VAL A 71 -14.01 -5.20 4.86
CA VAL A 71 -12.79 -4.87 5.62
C VAL A 71 -11.78 -4.22 4.69
N ASP A 72 -11.36 -3.00 5.03
CA ASP A 72 -10.28 -2.29 4.37
C ASP A 72 -9.06 -2.25 5.29
N VAL A 73 -7.89 -2.51 4.72
CA VAL A 73 -6.64 -2.57 5.46
C VAL A 73 -5.65 -1.55 4.89
N PHE A 74 -5.04 -0.78 5.78
CA PHE A 74 -3.97 0.14 5.43
C PHE A 74 -2.75 -0.16 6.30
N VAL A 75 -1.60 -0.32 5.67
CA VAL A 75 -0.32 -0.53 6.34
C VAL A 75 0.59 0.63 6.01
N ALA A 76 0.94 1.43 7.01
CA ALA A 76 1.85 2.55 6.86
C ALA A 76 3.25 2.17 7.34
N CYS A 77 4.26 2.73 6.67
CA CYS A 77 5.67 2.55 7.00
C CYS A 77 6.34 3.92 7.12
N PRO A 78 5.88 4.78 8.06
CA PRO A 78 6.37 6.17 8.12
C PRO A 78 7.86 6.29 8.41
N THR A 79 8.44 5.31 9.09
CA THR A 79 9.89 5.29 9.39
C THR A 79 10.75 5.07 8.16
N LEU A 80 10.19 4.61 7.05
CA LEU A 80 10.91 4.36 5.80
C LEU A 80 10.85 5.54 4.83
N ALA A 81 10.15 6.63 5.17
CA ALA A 81 9.97 7.77 4.27
C ALA A 81 11.30 8.38 3.84
N ASP A 82 12.22 8.61 4.77
CA ASP A 82 13.51 9.20 4.44
C ASP A 82 14.38 8.26 3.60
N ASP A 83 14.33 6.96 3.87
CA ASP A 83 15.06 5.96 3.08
C ASP A 83 14.54 5.92 1.64
N PHE A 84 13.21 6.00 1.46
CA PHE A 84 12.60 6.09 0.12
C PHE A 84 13.05 7.35 -0.62
N LEU A 85 13.05 8.51 0.05
CA LEU A 85 13.45 9.76 -0.57
C LEU A 85 14.94 9.77 -0.96
N ALA A 86 15.78 9.07 -0.18
CA ALA A 86 17.21 8.96 -0.47
C ALA A 86 17.51 7.96 -1.59
N ASP A 87 16.74 6.87 -1.70
CA ASP A 87 16.97 5.82 -2.70
C ASP A 87 15.63 5.22 -3.18
N PRO A 88 14.91 5.93 -4.06
CA PRO A 88 13.62 5.46 -4.55
C PRO A 88 13.69 4.17 -5.38
N GLU A 89 14.83 3.89 -6.06
CA GLU A 89 14.99 2.67 -6.85
C GLU A 89 14.95 1.40 -6.00
N LYS A 90 15.33 1.48 -4.74
CA LYS A 90 15.22 0.39 -3.80
C LYS A 90 13.77 -0.07 -3.60
N TYR A 91 12.82 0.84 -3.77
CA TYR A 91 11.38 0.59 -3.63
C TYR A 91 10.64 0.44 -4.95
N ALA A 92 11.37 0.48 -6.08
CA ALA A 92 10.78 0.50 -7.41
C ALA A 92 9.87 -0.70 -7.68
N ALA A 93 10.30 -1.90 -7.34
CA ALA A 93 9.53 -3.12 -7.55
C ALA A 93 8.22 -3.09 -6.75
N TRP A 94 8.30 -2.72 -5.47
CA TRP A 94 7.12 -2.60 -4.62
C TRP A 94 6.15 -1.54 -5.15
N LEU A 95 6.66 -0.37 -5.51
CA LEU A 95 5.83 0.76 -5.96
C LEU A 95 5.14 0.43 -7.29
N THR A 96 5.86 -0.23 -8.20
CA THR A 96 5.29 -0.72 -9.45
C THR A 96 4.16 -1.72 -9.19
N ASP A 97 4.40 -2.68 -8.31
CA ASP A 97 3.37 -3.67 -7.96
C ASP A 97 2.16 -3.04 -7.28
N ALA A 98 2.38 -2.06 -6.40
CA ALA A 98 1.30 -1.34 -5.74
C ALA A 98 0.45 -0.54 -6.73
N LEU A 99 1.10 0.13 -7.68
CA LEU A 99 0.40 0.84 -8.76
C LEU A 99 -0.41 -0.11 -9.63
N CYS A 100 0.20 -1.22 -10.04
CA CYS A 100 -0.46 -2.21 -10.90
C CYS A 100 -1.60 -2.94 -10.20
N ALA A 101 -1.54 -3.07 -8.87
CA ALA A 101 -2.64 -3.64 -8.11
C ALA A 101 -3.91 -2.76 -8.18
N GLN A 102 -3.74 -1.44 -8.22
CA GLN A 102 -4.84 -0.49 -8.35
C GLN A 102 -5.18 -0.19 -9.81
N MET A 103 -4.20 -0.28 -10.70
CA MET A 103 -4.32 0.05 -12.12
C MET A 103 -3.61 -1.02 -12.95
N PRO A 104 -4.22 -2.20 -13.16
CA PRO A 104 -3.57 -3.29 -13.92
C PRO A 104 -3.13 -2.90 -15.33
N SER A 105 -3.84 -1.98 -15.97
CA SER A 105 -3.52 -1.49 -17.30
C SER A 105 -2.21 -0.70 -17.38
N ALA A 106 -1.64 -0.30 -16.25
CA ALA A 106 -0.36 0.42 -16.22
C ALA A 106 0.84 -0.49 -16.48
N ARG A 107 0.75 -1.78 -16.20
CA ARG A 107 1.89 -2.71 -16.24
C ARG A 107 2.66 -2.70 -17.56
N PRO A 108 2.04 -2.74 -18.74
CA PRO A 108 2.80 -2.71 -20.00
C PRO A 108 3.61 -1.43 -20.20
N HIS A 109 3.19 -0.32 -19.59
CA HIS A 109 3.83 0.99 -19.73
C HIS A 109 4.99 1.22 -18.77
N LEU A 110 5.19 0.32 -17.81
CA LEU A 110 6.19 0.46 -16.75
C LEU A 110 7.47 -0.34 -17.01
N SER A 111 7.55 -1.07 -18.11
CA SER A 111 8.75 -1.83 -18.47
C SER A 111 9.94 -0.91 -18.67
N GLY A 112 11.00 -1.12 -17.89
CA GLY A 112 12.20 -0.30 -17.94
C GLY A 112 12.04 1.11 -17.40
N ALA A 113 10.97 1.37 -16.65
CA ALA A 113 10.77 2.66 -16.00
C ALA A 113 11.73 2.85 -14.83
N SER A 114 12.03 4.10 -14.51
CA SER A 114 12.87 4.47 -13.37
C SER A 114 12.15 5.47 -12.47
N TRP A 115 12.52 5.44 -11.19
CA TRP A 115 11.97 6.33 -10.17
C TRP A 115 13.07 7.20 -9.59
N THR A 116 12.84 8.50 -9.57
CA THR A 116 13.78 9.46 -8.97
C THR A 116 13.02 10.40 -8.04
N VAL A 117 13.73 10.96 -7.07
CA VAL A 117 13.19 11.96 -6.15
C VAL A 117 14.11 13.16 -6.13
N GLU A 118 13.53 14.33 -6.34
CA GLU A 118 14.24 15.60 -6.22
C GLU A 118 13.36 16.57 -5.44
N LYS A 119 13.87 17.06 -4.33
CA LYS A 119 13.17 17.98 -3.41
C LYS A 119 11.81 17.40 -3.02
N ASN A 120 11.09 16.91 -2.86
CA ASN A 120 9.76 16.40 -2.56
C ASN A 120 8.92 16.08 -3.82
N THR A 121 9.59 15.97 -4.97
CA THR A 121 8.94 15.56 -6.22
C THR A 121 9.44 14.17 -6.61
N VAL A 122 8.50 13.24 -6.72
CA VAL A 122 8.77 11.88 -7.19
C VAL A 122 8.51 11.84 -8.68
N THR A 123 9.52 11.45 -9.48
CA THR A 123 9.41 11.38 -10.93
C THR A 123 9.48 9.94 -11.38
N LEU A 124 8.45 9.50 -12.10
CA LEU A 124 8.44 8.24 -12.82
C LEU A 124 8.82 8.55 -14.28
N THR A 125 9.96 8.01 -14.71
CA THR A 125 10.41 8.14 -16.08
C THR A 125 10.14 6.84 -16.83
N VAL A 126 9.34 6.91 -17.88
CA VAL A 126 9.00 5.75 -18.72
C VAL A 126 9.73 5.83 -20.07
N ARG A 127 9.83 4.69 -20.76
CA ARG A 127 10.62 4.61 -22.01
C ARG A 127 10.02 5.38 -23.18
N ALA A 128 8.69 5.44 -23.25
CA ALA A 128 8.01 6.05 -24.39
C ALA A 128 7.12 7.18 -23.94
N LYS A 129 7.14 8.28 -24.67
CA LYS A 129 6.28 9.44 -24.39
C LYS A 129 4.80 9.06 -24.39
N ILE A 130 4.39 8.19 -25.31
CA ILE A 130 2.99 7.74 -25.36
C ILE A 130 2.59 7.00 -24.09
N ALA A 131 3.50 6.24 -23.49
CA ALA A 131 3.23 5.58 -22.22
C ALA A 131 3.02 6.60 -21.09
N ALA A 132 3.85 7.65 -21.05
CA ALA A 132 3.66 8.74 -20.08
C ALA A 132 2.32 9.43 -20.27
N ASP A 133 1.94 9.75 -21.50
CA ASP A 133 0.67 10.40 -21.81
C ASP A 133 -0.53 9.54 -21.41
N LEU A 134 -0.48 8.24 -21.66
CA LEU A 134 -1.55 7.31 -21.30
C LEU A 134 -1.68 7.17 -19.78
N LEU A 135 -0.56 7.10 -19.06
CA LEU A 135 -0.56 7.03 -17.60
C LEU A 135 -1.15 8.31 -17.00
N LEU A 136 -0.77 9.47 -17.50
CA LEU A 136 -1.31 10.75 -17.05
C LEU A 136 -2.81 10.90 -17.35
N LEU A 137 -3.23 10.43 -18.53
CA LEU A 137 -4.64 10.45 -18.90
C LEU A 137 -5.49 9.64 -17.93
N ARG A 138 -4.95 8.55 -17.41
CA ARG A 138 -5.60 7.68 -16.42
C ARG A 138 -5.35 8.11 -14.99
N ARG A 139 -4.70 9.25 -14.78
CA ARG A 139 -4.40 9.80 -13.46
C ARG A 139 -3.53 8.89 -12.60
N ALA A 140 -2.56 8.20 -13.22
CA ALA A 140 -1.61 7.35 -12.50
C ALA A 140 -0.78 8.15 -11.50
N ASP A 141 -0.47 9.41 -11.79
CA ASP A 141 0.21 10.33 -10.88
C ASP A 141 -0.57 10.51 -9.57
N GLU A 142 -1.88 10.66 -9.64
CA GLU A 142 -2.73 10.77 -8.45
C GLU A 142 -2.75 9.47 -7.64
N VAL A 143 -2.79 8.31 -8.31
CA VAL A 143 -2.75 7.00 -7.65
C VAL A 143 -1.42 6.81 -6.92
N ILE A 144 -0.30 7.14 -7.57
CA ILE A 144 1.03 7.07 -6.97
C ILE A 144 1.10 7.99 -5.74
N GLY A 145 0.61 9.22 -5.86
CA GLY A 145 0.58 10.17 -4.75
C GLY A 145 -0.18 9.64 -3.54
N LYS A 146 -1.32 8.98 -3.77
CA LYS A 146 -2.09 8.33 -2.70
C LYS A 146 -1.32 7.19 -2.04
N ILE A 147 -0.68 6.35 -2.84
CA ILE A 147 0.13 5.24 -2.31
C ILE A 147 1.22 5.78 -1.38
N LEU A 148 1.95 6.79 -1.83
CA LEU A 148 3.03 7.39 -1.06
C LEU A 148 2.53 8.06 0.23
N SER A 149 1.42 8.77 0.13
CA SER A 149 0.81 9.42 1.29
C SER A 149 0.32 8.40 2.33
N GLN A 150 -0.30 7.31 1.89
CA GLN A 150 -0.80 6.28 2.79
C GLN A 150 0.31 5.47 3.44
N VAL A 151 1.36 5.14 2.69
CA VAL A 151 2.45 4.29 3.18
C VAL A 151 3.46 5.07 3.98
N PHE A 152 3.95 6.20 3.46
CA PHE A 152 4.99 6.98 4.10
C PHE A 152 4.47 8.15 4.93
N ARG A 153 3.19 8.45 4.87
CA ARG A 153 2.54 9.58 5.54
C ARG A 153 3.20 10.91 5.20
N ARG A 154 3.66 11.04 3.95
CA ARG A 154 4.20 12.27 3.40
C ARG A 154 3.52 12.57 2.08
N ASP A 155 3.13 13.82 1.92
CA ASP A 155 2.65 14.31 0.63
C ASP A 155 3.85 14.62 -0.25
N ALA A 156 3.84 14.10 -1.46
CA ALA A 156 4.86 14.36 -2.46
C ALA A 156 4.18 14.71 -3.77
N ALA A 157 4.76 15.63 -4.52
CA ALA A 157 4.35 15.85 -5.89
C ALA A 157 4.82 14.66 -6.74
N VAL A 158 3.99 14.26 -7.69
CA VAL A 158 4.31 13.13 -8.58
C VAL A 158 4.30 13.62 -10.02
N GLN A 159 5.36 13.32 -10.75
CA GLN A 159 5.53 13.66 -12.14
C GLN A 159 5.79 12.38 -12.94
N ILE A 160 5.18 12.29 -14.13
CA ILE A 160 5.41 11.18 -15.06
C ILE A 160 5.92 11.77 -16.37
N ILE A 161 7.09 11.34 -16.80
CA ILE A 161 7.72 11.82 -18.04
C ILE A 161 8.22 10.70 -18.94
#